data_21159fe25b5444f58a5f643f2c110501
#
_entry.id   21159fe25b5444f58a5f643f2c110501
#
_cell.length_a   1.000
_cell.length_b   1.000
_cell.length_c   1.000
_cell.angle_alpha   90.00
_cell.angle_beta   90.00
_cell.angle_gamma   90.00
#
_symmetry.space_group_name_H-M   'P 1'
#
loop_
_entity.id
_entity.type
_entity.pdbx_description
1 polymer ?
#
loop_
_entity_poly.entity_id
_entity_poly.type
_entity_poly.pdbx_seq_one_letter_code
_entity_poly.pdbx_strand_id
1 'polypeptide(L)'
;MSHDPSSALAPPTGASNRRWGFHRHAWHTPFTRAPWRRPTSSASESTGTLRFVDPSLERRFHDYQSEKFIVQSRVGIGLGILLYGGFHILDRYLCPEVATYSAIIRIGVVVPYFAIWLALSYRPFFKIHIQVYLAIGAIVAGLGHASLVLTMPNLPGSYYLGVTIILVVFIFTFSGLRLIPALFTAIAIFALFEVVEIINNNVTKAEIIFHNFVLVSMCFLGILSGYLIERYVRNEFVYDMRISQEKERAEQLLLNILPVRIADRLKAGELAIADSFPQATILFADIVHFTSLCSNKSPVDVAMMLNDLFGSFDVLVEKHGLEKIKTMGDCYVVAGGLPSERADHAEAVADFALDMQSVCSLYRTRQGEPVSMRVGIHTGAVSAGIVGRSKFIYDVWGDTVNTASRVESTCQIGRIQVTEALHERLSGMFRFTSRGRVALEGLGTVRMYYLEGRLG
;
A
#
# COMPACT_ATOMS: atom_id res chain seq x y z
N MET A 1 21.89 -29.12 48.83
CA MET A 1 20.53 -28.90 49.37
C MET A 1 19.80 -28.03 48.38
N SER A 2 18.99 -28.69 47.58
CA SER A 2 18.16 -28.19 46.49
C SER A 2 16.88 -27.59 47.04
N HIS A 3 16.44 -26.42 46.53
CA HIS A 3 15.04 -26.00 46.60
C HIS A 3 14.59 -25.58 45.23
N ASP A 4 13.71 -26.40 44.67
CA ASP A 4 12.88 -26.18 43.51
C ASP A 4 11.60 -25.43 43.96
N PRO A 5 11.14 -24.36 43.25
CA PRO A 5 9.83 -23.81 43.45
C PRO A 5 8.97 -23.92 42.16
N SER A 6 8.41 -25.10 41.96
CA SER A 6 7.29 -25.31 41.06
C SER A 6 6.03 -25.65 41.85
N SER A 7 5.23 -24.64 42.22
CA SER A 7 3.83 -24.85 42.60
C SER A 7 2.98 -23.74 41.99
N ALA A 8 2.45 -24.03 40.80
CA ALA A 8 1.44 -23.22 40.11
C ALA A 8 0.09 -23.44 40.82
N LEU A 9 -0.49 -22.36 41.31
CA LEU A 9 -1.89 -22.28 41.77
C LEU A 9 -2.82 -22.13 40.55
N ALA A 10 -3.72 -23.08 40.37
CA ALA A 10 -4.80 -23.05 39.43
C ALA A 10 -5.84 -21.97 39.83
N PRO A 11 -6.46 -21.27 38.87
CA PRO A 11 -7.53 -20.30 39.15
C PRO A 11 -8.86 -21.04 39.46
N PRO A 12 -9.75 -20.42 40.28
CA PRO A 12 -11.02 -21.04 40.65
C PRO A 12 -12.01 -21.01 39.46
N THR A 13 -12.57 -22.14 39.16
CA THR A 13 -13.72 -22.36 38.31
C THR A 13 -14.99 -21.88 39.02
N GLY A 14 -15.72 -20.96 38.39
CA GLY A 14 -17.08 -20.66 38.82
C GLY A 14 -17.46 -19.18 38.78
N ALA A 15 -17.70 -18.63 37.58
CA ALA A 15 -18.51 -17.42 37.45
C ALA A 15 -19.44 -17.57 36.24
N SER A 16 -20.71 -17.60 36.53
CA SER A 16 -21.84 -17.77 35.63
C SER A 16 -21.86 -16.74 34.51
N ASN A 17 -21.87 -17.23 33.26
CA ASN A 17 -22.16 -16.48 32.04
C ASN A 17 -23.56 -15.87 32.09
N ARG A 18 -23.75 -14.64 32.51
CA ARG A 18 -24.91 -13.84 32.13
C ARG A 18 -24.61 -13.13 30.81
N ARG A 19 -25.07 -13.73 29.72
CA ARG A 19 -25.13 -13.10 28.39
C ARG A 19 -26.02 -11.86 28.49
N TRP A 20 -25.44 -10.71 28.40
CA TRP A 20 -26.14 -9.48 28.06
C TRP A 20 -26.37 -9.50 26.56
N GLY A 21 -27.62 -9.72 26.17
CA GLY A 21 -28.05 -9.63 24.78
C GLY A 21 -28.06 -8.18 24.29
N PHE A 22 -26.95 -7.72 23.82
CA PHE A 22 -26.94 -6.60 22.88
C PHE A 22 -27.32 -7.16 21.52
N HIS A 23 -28.48 -6.82 21.01
CA HIS A 23 -28.83 -6.99 19.62
C HIS A 23 -27.73 -6.31 18.79
N ARG A 24 -26.85 -7.12 18.21
CA ARG A 24 -25.93 -6.69 17.17
C ARG A 24 -26.74 -6.32 15.93
N HIS A 25 -27.27 -5.11 15.88
CA HIS A 25 -27.51 -4.50 14.60
C HIS A 25 -26.11 -4.29 13.99
N ALA A 26 -25.88 -5.05 12.92
CA ALA A 26 -24.65 -5.03 12.17
C ALA A 26 -24.40 -3.64 11.60
N TRP A 27 -23.65 -2.82 12.33
CA TRP A 27 -22.94 -1.69 11.77
C TRP A 27 -21.69 -2.28 11.13
N HIS A 28 -21.81 -2.66 9.87
CA HIS A 28 -20.65 -2.92 9.03
C HIS A 28 -19.90 -1.60 8.87
N THR A 29 -18.99 -1.35 9.77
CA THR A 29 -17.96 -0.32 9.56
C THR A 29 -17.08 -0.77 8.42
N PRO A 30 -16.81 0.07 7.40
CA PRO A 30 -15.88 -0.26 6.33
C PRO A 30 -14.41 -0.31 6.79
N PHE A 31 -14.12 -0.23 8.07
CA PHE A 31 -12.79 -0.16 8.66
C PHE A 31 -12.34 -1.40 9.45
N THR A 32 -12.84 -2.59 9.13
CA THR A 32 -12.10 -3.81 9.48
C THR A 32 -11.11 -4.16 8.36
N ARG A 33 -10.17 -3.25 8.07
CA ARG A 33 -8.91 -3.69 7.46
C ARG A 33 -8.23 -4.57 8.49
N ALA A 34 -8.00 -5.83 8.12
CA ALA A 34 -7.37 -6.83 8.97
C ALA A 34 -6.14 -6.25 9.68
N PRO A 35 -5.92 -6.55 10.97
CA PRO A 35 -4.76 -6.05 11.68
C PRO A 35 -3.51 -6.44 10.89
N TRP A 36 -2.68 -5.45 10.59
CA TRP A 36 -1.41 -5.58 9.89
C TRP A 36 -0.57 -6.66 10.57
N ARG A 37 -0.66 -7.89 10.08
CA ARG A 37 0.33 -8.90 10.43
C ARG A 37 1.63 -8.42 9.79
N ARG A 38 2.60 -8.06 10.63
CA ARG A 38 3.99 -7.95 10.16
C ARG A 38 4.26 -9.22 9.34
N PRO A 39 4.77 -9.11 8.11
CA PRO A 39 5.28 -10.31 7.47
C PRO A 39 6.31 -10.85 8.45
N THR A 40 6.00 -11.99 9.05
CA THR A 40 6.95 -12.69 9.93
C THR A 40 8.20 -12.88 9.10
N SER A 41 9.37 -12.80 9.72
CA SER A 41 10.67 -13.03 9.07
C SER A 41 10.71 -14.32 8.23
N SER A 42 9.83 -15.27 8.52
CA SER A 42 9.60 -16.50 7.78
C SER A 42 8.92 -16.32 6.39
N ALA A 43 8.25 -15.21 6.12
CA ALA A 43 7.61 -14.98 4.80
C ALA A 43 8.60 -14.47 3.73
N SER A 44 9.80 -14.04 4.14
CA SER A 44 10.83 -13.47 3.24
C SER A 44 11.98 -14.41 2.97
N GLU A 45 12.13 -15.50 3.69
CA GLU A 45 13.20 -16.46 3.44
C GLU A 45 12.75 -17.45 2.35
N SER A 46 13.30 -17.23 1.14
CA SER A 46 13.33 -18.30 0.16
C SER A 46 14.07 -19.47 0.78
N THR A 47 13.40 -20.57 1.02
CA THR A 47 14.10 -21.86 1.22
C THR A 47 15.08 -21.99 0.07
N GLY A 48 16.16 -22.77 0.20
CA GLY A 48 17.22 -22.94 -0.82
C GLY A 48 16.72 -23.26 -2.24
N THR A 49 15.40 -23.34 -2.46
CA THR A 49 14.70 -23.59 -3.73
C THR A 49 14.38 -22.31 -4.55
N LEU A 50 14.78 -21.10 -4.14
CA LEU A 50 14.41 -19.85 -4.81
C LEU A 50 12.88 -19.71 -5.01
N ARG A 51 12.06 -20.10 -4.04
CA ARG A 51 10.61 -19.91 -4.06
C ARG A 51 10.16 -19.31 -2.73
N PHE A 52 9.19 -18.42 -2.79
CA PHE A 52 8.52 -17.98 -1.57
C PHE A 52 7.67 -19.12 -1.00
N VAL A 53 7.65 -19.25 0.32
CA VAL A 53 6.83 -20.26 1.01
C VAL A 53 5.34 -19.99 0.81
N ASP A 54 4.96 -18.70 0.74
CA ASP A 54 3.59 -18.27 0.48
C ASP A 54 3.29 -18.29 -1.02
N PRO A 55 2.36 -19.15 -1.49
CA PRO A 55 1.97 -19.21 -2.90
C PRO A 55 1.36 -17.90 -3.43
N SER A 56 0.77 -17.07 -2.57
CA SER A 56 0.21 -15.77 -2.97
C SER A 56 1.33 -14.77 -3.27
N LEU A 57 2.39 -14.79 -2.48
CA LEU A 57 3.58 -13.98 -2.66
C LEU A 57 4.35 -14.40 -3.92
N GLU A 58 4.46 -15.71 -4.18
CA GLU A 58 5.09 -16.23 -5.40
C GLU A 58 4.33 -15.79 -6.65
N ARG A 59 3.00 -15.77 -6.64
CA ARG A 59 2.18 -15.25 -7.76
C ARG A 59 2.43 -13.76 -7.98
N ARG A 60 2.43 -12.95 -6.94
CA ARG A 60 2.74 -11.51 -7.03
C ARG A 60 4.15 -11.25 -7.54
N PHE A 61 5.11 -12.07 -7.15
CA PHE A 61 6.46 -12.02 -7.68
C PHE A 61 6.51 -12.35 -9.18
N HIS A 62 5.74 -13.33 -9.62
CA HIS A 62 5.63 -13.65 -11.06
C HIS A 62 5.11 -12.47 -11.88
N ASP A 63 4.07 -11.78 -11.39
CA ASP A 63 3.50 -10.61 -12.06
C ASP A 63 4.54 -9.46 -12.09
N TYR A 64 5.15 -9.15 -10.97
CA TYR A 64 6.23 -8.16 -10.86
C TYR A 64 7.39 -8.45 -11.81
N GLN A 65 7.85 -9.70 -11.83
CA GLN A 65 8.94 -10.13 -12.68
C GLN A 65 8.58 -10.00 -14.16
N SER A 66 7.38 -10.44 -14.58
CA SER A 66 6.96 -10.35 -15.98
C SER A 66 6.85 -8.92 -16.47
N GLU A 67 6.46 -7.97 -15.63
CA GLU A 67 6.44 -6.55 -15.98
C GLU A 67 7.85 -5.96 -16.10
N LYS A 68 8.72 -6.27 -15.14
CA LYS A 68 10.08 -5.74 -15.11
C LYS A 68 10.95 -6.30 -16.23
N PHE A 69 10.85 -7.60 -16.50
CA PHE A 69 11.71 -8.27 -17.47
C PHE A 69 11.24 -8.14 -18.92
N ILE A 70 10.04 -7.63 -19.19
CA ILE A 70 9.58 -7.46 -20.59
C ILE A 70 10.51 -6.55 -21.41
N VAL A 71 11.03 -5.49 -20.80
CA VAL A 71 11.97 -4.58 -21.47
C VAL A 71 13.30 -5.27 -21.70
N GLN A 72 13.83 -5.96 -20.69
CA GLN A 72 15.06 -6.74 -20.83
C GLN A 72 14.93 -7.82 -21.89
N SER A 73 13.81 -8.55 -21.94
CA SER A 73 13.54 -9.57 -22.96
C SER A 73 13.49 -8.98 -24.37
N ARG A 74 12.91 -7.80 -24.55
CA ARG A 74 12.90 -7.10 -25.85
C ARG A 74 14.31 -6.72 -26.28
N VAL A 75 15.11 -6.17 -25.38
CA VAL A 75 16.52 -5.86 -25.63
C VAL A 75 17.29 -7.16 -25.96
N GLY A 76 17.06 -8.22 -25.19
CA GLY A 76 17.64 -9.53 -25.43
C GLY A 76 17.28 -10.09 -26.82
N ILE A 77 15.98 -10.11 -27.20
CA ILE A 77 15.54 -10.55 -28.53
C ILE A 77 16.20 -9.70 -29.63
N GLY A 78 16.26 -8.37 -29.45
CA GLY A 78 16.94 -7.46 -30.39
C GLY A 78 18.43 -7.76 -30.52
N LEU A 79 19.11 -7.99 -29.40
CA LEU A 79 20.52 -8.40 -29.39
C LEU A 79 20.69 -9.78 -30.07
N GLY A 80 19.78 -10.72 -29.83
CA GLY A 80 19.76 -12.01 -30.49
C GLY A 80 19.64 -11.90 -32.03
N ILE A 81 18.76 -11.02 -32.52
CA ILE A 81 18.63 -10.70 -33.94
C ILE A 81 19.97 -10.20 -34.52
N LEU A 82 20.58 -9.23 -33.84
CA LEU A 82 21.84 -8.62 -34.30
C LEU A 82 23.00 -9.63 -34.30
N LEU A 83 23.17 -10.37 -33.21
CA LEU A 83 24.24 -11.36 -33.11
C LEU A 83 24.03 -12.51 -34.10
N TYR A 84 22.83 -13.08 -34.14
CA TYR A 84 22.54 -14.24 -35.00
C TYR A 84 22.62 -13.90 -36.50
N GLY A 85 22.12 -12.69 -36.86
CA GLY A 85 22.28 -12.14 -38.20
C GLY A 85 23.74 -11.78 -38.55
N GLY A 86 24.47 -11.20 -37.57
CA GLY A 86 25.88 -10.86 -37.71
C GLY A 86 26.79 -12.07 -37.95
N PHE A 87 26.48 -13.22 -37.36
CA PHE A 87 27.20 -14.47 -37.63
C PHE A 87 27.11 -14.90 -39.08
N HIS A 88 26.08 -14.53 -39.84
CA HIS A 88 26.04 -14.79 -41.28
C HIS A 88 27.20 -14.11 -42.02
N ILE A 89 27.62 -12.93 -41.61
CA ILE A 89 28.79 -12.25 -42.20
C ILE A 89 30.05 -13.06 -41.96
N LEU A 90 30.18 -13.60 -40.73
CA LEU A 90 31.32 -14.47 -40.39
C LEU A 90 31.29 -15.80 -41.16
N ASP A 91 30.13 -16.41 -41.30
CA ASP A 91 29.95 -17.64 -42.12
C ASP A 91 30.36 -17.40 -43.56
N ARG A 92 29.96 -16.27 -44.16
CA ARG A 92 30.32 -15.92 -45.54
C ARG A 92 31.83 -15.74 -45.72
N TYR A 93 32.51 -15.27 -44.67
CA TYR A 93 33.95 -15.07 -44.70
C TYR A 93 34.73 -16.39 -44.47
N LEU A 94 34.31 -17.19 -43.51
CA LEU A 94 34.99 -18.42 -43.11
C LEU A 94 34.66 -19.60 -44.03
N CYS A 95 33.42 -19.70 -44.52
CA CYS A 95 32.93 -20.83 -45.34
C CYS A 95 32.04 -20.33 -46.50
N PRO A 96 32.64 -19.71 -47.54
CA PRO A 96 31.89 -19.12 -48.65
C PRO A 96 30.97 -20.14 -49.40
N GLU A 97 31.35 -21.39 -49.42
CA GLU A 97 30.59 -22.48 -50.12
C GLU A 97 29.20 -22.67 -49.52
N VAL A 98 29.00 -22.44 -48.26
CA VAL A 98 27.72 -22.64 -47.57
C VAL A 98 27.05 -21.29 -47.16
N ALA A 99 27.56 -20.18 -47.64
CA ALA A 99 27.02 -18.87 -47.34
C ALA A 99 25.54 -18.72 -47.70
N THR A 100 25.10 -19.32 -48.81
CA THR A 100 23.69 -19.31 -49.21
C THR A 100 22.81 -20.06 -48.22
N TYR A 101 23.25 -21.25 -47.76
CA TYR A 101 22.53 -22.03 -46.76
C TYR A 101 22.47 -21.32 -45.40
N SER A 102 23.59 -20.76 -44.98
CA SER A 102 23.66 -19.90 -43.76
C SER A 102 22.69 -18.73 -43.87
N ALA A 103 22.60 -18.04 -45.01
CA ALA A 103 21.64 -16.97 -45.23
C ALA A 103 20.20 -17.44 -45.04
N ILE A 104 19.85 -18.57 -45.64
CA ILE A 104 18.50 -19.15 -45.52
C ILE A 104 18.16 -19.45 -44.05
N ILE A 105 19.03 -20.11 -43.31
CA ILE A 105 18.78 -20.47 -41.91
C ILE A 105 18.79 -19.22 -41.00
N ARG A 106 19.87 -18.43 -41.06
CA ARG A 106 20.02 -17.30 -40.11
C ARG A 106 19.07 -16.13 -40.43
N ILE A 107 19.09 -15.67 -41.69
CA ILE A 107 18.35 -14.48 -42.11
C ILE A 107 16.92 -14.84 -42.55
N GLY A 108 16.74 -15.99 -43.21
CA GLY A 108 15.43 -16.42 -43.73
C GLY A 108 14.53 -17.08 -42.69
N VAL A 109 15.06 -17.72 -41.65
CA VAL A 109 14.28 -18.47 -40.66
C VAL A 109 14.40 -17.86 -39.27
N VAL A 110 15.61 -17.81 -38.68
CA VAL A 110 15.78 -17.50 -37.27
C VAL A 110 15.57 -16.00 -36.98
N VAL A 111 16.13 -15.13 -37.81
CA VAL A 111 15.95 -13.66 -37.64
C VAL A 111 14.48 -13.25 -37.78
N PRO A 112 13.70 -13.70 -38.81
CA PRO A 112 12.28 -13.41 -38.91
C PRO A 112 11.49 -13.99 -37.74
N TYR A 113 11.82 -15.18 -37.27
CA TYR A 113 11.22 -15.78 -36.09
C TYR A 113 11.37 -14.85 -34.86
N PHE A 114 12.58 -14.38 -34.55
CA PHE A 114 12.79 -13.45 -33.47
C PHE A 114 12.13 -12.08 -33.70
N ALA A 115 12.09 -11.57 -34.93
CA ALA A 115 11.41 -10.32 -35.27
C ALA A 115 9.91 -10.40 -35.01
N ILE A 116 9.27 -11.53 -35.36
CA ILE A 116 7.86 -11.79 -35.02
C ILE A 116 7.65 -11.80 -33.52
N TRP A 117 8.51 -12.49 -32.75
CA TRP A 117 8.39 -12.50 -31.29
C TRP A 117 8.64 -11.13 -30.66
N LEU A 118 9.55 -10.35 -31.20
CA LEU A 118 9.77 -8.96 -30.78
C LEU A 118 8.49 -8.14 -30.99
N ALA A 119 7.85 -8.23 -32.15
CA ALA A 119 6.58 -7.57 -32.43
C ALA A 119 5.45 -8.05 -31.50
N LEU A 120 5.33 -9.36 -31.29
CA LEU A 120 4.33 -9.95 -30.39
C LEU A 120 4.57 -9.59 -28.92
N SER A 121 5.80 -9.26 -28.53
CA SER A 121 6.14 -8.84 -27.14
C SER A 121 5.42 -7.58 -26.69
N TYR A 122 4.86 -6.79 -27.60
CA TYR A 122 4.05 -5.61 -27.28
C TYR A 122 2.58 -5.96 -27.00
N ARG A 123 2.16 -7.22 -27.18
CA ARG A 123 0.80 -7.68 -26.89
C ARG A 123 0.68 -8.22 -25.47
N PRO A 124 -0.46 -8.00 -24.76
CA PRO A 124 -0.64 -8.43 -23.37
C PRO A 124 -0.45 -9.93 -23.14
N PHE A 125 -0.92 -10.78 -24.07
CA PHE A 125 -0.82 -12.23 -23.95
C PHE A 125 0.63 -12.73 -23.87
N PHE A 126 1.58 -11.99 -24.42
CA PHE A 126 2.98 -12.35 -24.40
C PHE A 126 3.55 -12.37 -22.98
N LYS A 127 3.12 -11.44 -22.13
CA LYS A 127 3.56 -11.35 -20.73
C LYS A 127 3.25 -12.63 -19.95
N ILE A 128 2.10 -13.26 -20.22
CA ILE A 128 1.62 -14.43 -19.46
C ILE A 128 2.52 -15.65 -19.70
N HIS A 129 3.04 -15.82 -20.93
CA HIS A 129 3.81 -17.01 -21.32
C HIS A 129 5.25 -16.67 -21.74
N ILE A 130 5.77 -15.52 -21.31
CA ILE A 130 7.08 -14.99 -21.72
C ILE A 130 8.21 -16.03 -21.56
N GLN A 131 8.23 -16.79 -20.47
CA GLN A 131 9.25 -17.80 -20.19
C GLN A 131 9.26 -18.93 -21.22
N VAL A 132 8.08 -19.35 -21.64
CA VAL A 132 7.93 -20.41 -22.66
C VAL A 132 8.41 -19.91 -24.02
N TYR A 133 8.02 -18.70 -24.40
CA TYR A 133 8.39 -18.12 -25.71
C TYR A 133 9.90 -17.89 -25.82
N LEU A 134 10.53 -17.40 -24.73
CA LEU A 134 11.98 -17.20 -24.70
C LEU A 134 12.74 -18.55 -24.76
N ALA A 135 12.27 -19.56 -24.05
CA ALA A 135 12.87 -20.91 -24.08
C ALA A 135 12.78 -21.53 -25.48
N ILE A 136 11.58 -21.46 -26.10
CA ILE A 136 11.40 -21.96 -27.50
C ILE A 136 12.31 -21.19 -28.45
N GLY A 137 12.42 -19.87 -28.31
CA GLY A 137 13.30 -19.05 -29.14
C GLY A 137 14.77 -19.48 -29.06
N ALA A 138 15.28 -19.76 -27.86
CA ALA A 138 16.64 -20.23 -27.66
C ALA A 138 16.85 -21.63 -28.28
N ILE A 139 15.85 -22.53 -28.18
CA ILE A 139 15.91 -23.85 -28.81
C ILE A 139 15.90 -23.73 -30.36
N VAL A 140 15.07 -22.84 -30.92
CA VAL A 140 15.04 -22.60 -32.38
C VAL A 140 16.39 -22.07 -32.87
N ALA A 141 17.03 -21.15 -32.13
CA ALA A 141 18.37 -20.67 -32.43
C ALA A 141 19.41 -21.80 -32.37
N GLY A 142 19.33 -22.67 -31.36
CA GLY A 142 20.17 -23.86 -31.22
C GLY A 142 20.00 -24.86 -32.39
N LEU A 143 18.75 -25.16 -32.78
CA LEU A 143 18.46 -26.04 -33.95
C LEU A 143 18.96 -25.44 -35.27
N GLY A 144 18.77 -24.11 -35.45
CA GLY A 144 19.32 -23.40 -36.60
C GLY A 144 20.86 -23.50 -36.66
N HIS A 145 21.52 -23.37 -35.52
CA HIS A 145 22.97 -23.53 -35.43
C HIS A 145 23.41 -24.98 -35.70
N ALA A 146 22.76 -25.96 -35.09
CA ALA A 146 23.04 -27.39 -35.30
C ALA A 146 22.91 -27.80 -36.78
N SER A 147 21.84 -27.33 -37.46
CA SER A 147 21.64 -27.60 -38.87
C SER A 147 22.75 -27.06 -39.77
N LEU A 148 23.32 -25.88 -39.42
CA LEU A 148 24.46 -25.32 -40.13
C LEU A 148 25.72 -26.19 -39.96
N VAL A 149 25.99 -26.64 -38.74
CA VAL A 149 27.17 -27.49 -38.46
C VAL A 149 27.10 -28.82 -39.20
N LEU A 150 25.95 -29.44 -39.27
CA LEU A 150 25.73 -30.71 -39.99
C LEU A 150 25.90 -30.56 -41.50
N THR A 151 25.68 -29.37 -42.05
CA THR A 151 25.85 -29.11 -43.50
C THR A 151 27.26 -28.61 -43.86
N MET A 152 28.10 -28.33 -42.87
CA MET A 152 29.45 -27.80 -43.03
C MET A 152 30.51 -28.78 -42.49
N PRO A 153 30.84 -29.87 -43.16
CA PRO A 153 31.72 -30.92 -42.61
C PRO A 153 33.15 -30.45 -42.32
N ASN A 154 33.60 -29.34 -42.91
CA ASN A 154 34.95 -28.80 -42.75
C ASN A 154 34.98 -27.60 -41.80
N LEU A 155 33.92 -27.30 -41.06
CA LEU A 155 33.87 -26.19 -40.10
C LEU A 155 34.81 -26.49 -38.92
N PRO A 156 35.70 -25.54 -38.51
CA PRO A 156 36.52 -25.74 -37.33
C PRO A 156 35.66 -25.97 -36.07
N GLY A 157 35.96 -27.03 -35.28
CA GLY A 157 35.24 -27.36 -34.06
C GLY A 157 35.18 -26.19 -33.07
N SER A 158 36.21 -25.37 -33.03
CA SER A 158 36.26 -24.16 -32.23
C SER A 158 35.18 -23.09 -32.58
N TYR A 159 34.75 -23.04 -33.85
CA TYR A 159 33.73 -22.10 -34.30
C TYR A 159 32.36 -22.43 -33.76
N TYR A 160 31.93 -23.69 -33.91
CA TYR A 160 30.60 -24.05 -33.44
C TYR A 160 30.53 -24.14 -31.89
N LEU A 161 31.63 -24.51 -31.23
CA LEU A 161 31.76 -24.43 -29.81
C LEU A 161 31.57 -22.97 -29.33
N GLY A 162 32.24 -22.00 -29.97
CA GLY A 162 32.14 -20.59 -29.63
C GLY A 162 30.71 -20.04 -29.74
N VAL A 163 29.98 -20.40 -30.82
CA VAL A 163 28.57 -19.99 -30.96
C VAL A 163 27.69 -20.61 -29.88
N THR A 164 27.92 -21.90 -29.56
CA THR A 164 27.17 -22.59 -28.48
C THR A 164 27.41 -21.98 -27.13
N ILE A 165 28.65 -21.58 -26.78
CA ILE A 165 28.99 -20.86 -25.58
C ILE A 165 28.22 -19.54 -25.49
N ILE A 166 28.22 -18.74 -26.56
CA ILE A 166 27.51 -17.48 -26.63
C ILE A 166 26.01 -17.71 -26.39
N LEU A 167 25.42 -18.74 -26.95
CA LEU A 167 24.03 -19.08 -26.77
C LEU A 167 23.71 -19.48 -25.32
N VAL A 168 24.57 -20.27 -24.68
CA VAL A 168 24.43 -20.64 -23.24
C VAL A 168 24.54 -19.42 -22.35
N VAL A 169 25.54 -18.58 -22.55
CA VAL A 169 25.71 -17.32 -21.80
C VAL A 169 24.48 -16.42 -21.99
N PHE A 170 23.99 -16.30 -23.21
CA PHE A 170 22.81 -15.49 -23.53
C PHE A 170 21.56 -15.98 -22.78
N ILE A 171 21.35 -17.28 -22.67
CA ILE A 171 20.21 -17.89 -21.96
C ILE A 171 20.20 -17.50 -20.51
N PHE A 172 21.33 -17.53 -19.82
CA PHE A 172 21.39 -17.24 -18.40
C PHE A 172 21.46 -15.74 -18.04
N THR A 173 21.92 -14.87 -18.96
CA THR A 173 22.19 -13.46 -18.64
C THR A 173 21.26 -12.46 -19.31
N PHE A 174 20.98 -12.65 -20.60
CA PHE A 174 20.29 -11.63 -21.41
C PHE A 174 18.86 -11.99 -21.79
N SER A 175 18.52 -13.27 -21.81
CA SER A 175 17.20 -13.73 -22.28
C SER A 175 16.04 -13.26 -21.39
N GLY A 176 16.27 -13.06 -20.09
CA GLY A 176 15.22 -12.83 -19.10
C GLY A 176 14.52 -14.13 -18.64
N LEU A 177 15.11 -15.29 -18.97
CA LEU A 177 14.65 -16.58 -18.47
C LEU A 177 14.96 -16.70 -16.96
N ARG A 178 14.02 -17.30 -16.23
CA ARG A 178 14.24 -17.73 -14.84
C ARG A 178 15.21 -18.90 -14.80
N LEU A 179 15.83 -19.12 -13.64
CA LEU A 179 16.83 -20.16 -13.48
C LEU A 179 16.35 -21.55 -13.95
N ILE A 180 15.15 -21.97 -13.58
CA ILE A 180 14.63 -23.32 -13.94
C ILE A 180 14.37 -23.46 -15.45
N PRO A 181 13.60 -22.57 -16.12
CA PRO A 181 13.48 -22.60 -17.58
C PRO A 181 14.81 -22.47 -18.31
N ALA A 182 15.72 -21.60 -17.83
CA ALA A 182 17.05 -21.46 -18.42
C ALA A 182 17.86 -22.76 -18.32
N LEU A 183 17.80 -23.45 -17.18
CA LEU A 183 18.46 -24.75 -16.99
C LEU A 183 17.97 -25.81 -17.99
N PHE A 184 16.63 -25.98 -18.11
CA PHE A 184 16.06 -26.93 -19.07
C PHE A 184 16.44 -26.60 -20.53
N THR A 185 16.44 -25.29 -20.86
CA THR A 185 16.83 -24.83 -22.19
C THR A 185 18.33 -25.08 -22.45
N ALA A 186 19.20 -24.82 -21.47
CA ALA A 186 20.63 -25.09 -21.59
C ALA A 186 20.94 -26.59 -21.72
N ILE A 187 20.23 -27.46 -20.96
CA ILE A 187 20.35 -28.94 -21.09
C ILE A 187 19.94 -29.40 -22.49
N ALA A 188 18.83 -28.85 -23.02
CA ALA A 188 18.38 -29.20 -24.37
C ALA A 188 19.40 -28.79 -25.44
N ILE A 189 20.03 -27.62 -25.31
CA ILE A 189 21.07 -27.15 -26.23
C ILE A 189 22.35 -27.95 -26.07
N PHE A 190 22.72 -28.29 -24.84
CA PHE A 190 23.87 -29.18 -24.58
C PHE A 190 23.66 -30.55 -25.22
N ALA A 191 22.49 -31.17 -25.04
CA ALA A 191 22.16 -32.45 -25.66
C ALA A 191 22.18 -32.37 -27.21
N LEU A 192 21.68 -31.27 -27.78
CA LEU A 192 21.73 -31.02 -29.22
C LEU A 192 23.19 -30.90 -29.71
N PHE A 193 24.04 -30.23 -28.93
CA PHE A 193 25.47 -30.11 -29.23
C PHE A 193 26.14 -31.49 -29.27
N GLU A 194 25.91 -32.36 -28.29
CA GLU A 194 26.45 -33.71 -28.22
C GLU A 194 26.00 -34.56 -29.42
N VAL A 195 24.72 -34.48 -29.80
CA VAL A 195 24.21 -35.20 -30.97
C VAL A 195 24.94 -34.78 -32.25
N VAL A 196 25.20 -33.46 -32.43
CA VAL A 196 25.92 -32.92 -33.56
C VAL A 196 27.37 -33.41 -33.56
N GLU A 197 28.05 -33.46 -32.42
CA GLU A 197 29.43 -33.98 -32.30
C GLU A 197 29.53 -35.46 -32.65
N ILE A 198 28.56 -36.30 -32.20
CA ILE A 198 28.53 -37.71 -32.50
C ILE A 198 28.33 -37.97 -34.02
N ILE A 199 27.49 -37.16 -34.67
CA ILE A 199 27.21 -37.29 -36.11
C ILE A 199 28.40 -36.78 -36.94
N ASN A 200 29.14 -35.80 -36.45
CA ASN A 200 30.28 -35.18 -37.12
C ASN A 200 31.56 -35.99 -36.87
N ASN A 201 31.83 -36.97 -37.72
CA ASN A 201 32.97 -37.90 -37.60
C ASN A 201 34.36 -37.26 -37.71
N ASN A 202 34.45 -35.93 -37.90
CA ASN A 202 35.73 -35.21 -38.06
C ASN A 202 36.31 -34.70 -36.74
N VAL A 203 35.66 -34.94 -35.59
CA VAL A 203 36.09 -34.45 -34.27
C VAL A 203 36.90 -35.55 -33.57
N THR A 204 38.09 -35.20 -33.08
CA THR A 204 38.93 -36.11 -32.31
C THR A 204 38.41 -36.31 -30.88
N LYS A 205 38.73 -37.47 -30.26
CA LYS A 205 38.37 -37.71 -28.86
C LYS A 205 38.87 -36.59 -27.89
N ALA A 206 40.05 -36.05 -28.17
CA ALA A 206 40.61 -34.97 -27.36
C ALA A 206 39.82 -33.68 -27.46
N GLU A 207 39.35 -33.36 -28.67
CA GLU A 207 38.49 -32.19 -28.89
C GLU A 207 37.14 -32.36 -28.19
N ILE A 208 36.52 -33.53 -28.26
CA ILE A 208 35.27 -33.84 -27.58
C ILE A 208 35.40 -33.62 -26.07
N ILE A 209 36.47 -34.15 -25.46
CA ILE A 209 36.74 -33.95 -24.01
C ILE A 209 36.93 -32.46 -23.69
N PHE A 210 37.66 -31.73 -24.52
CA PHE A 210 37.88 -30.29 -24.32
C PHE A 210 36.57 -29.49 -24.46
N HIS A 211 35.76 -29.77 -25.49
CA HIS A 211 34.49 -29.08 -25.74
C HIS A 211 33.53 -29.32 -24.59
N ASN A 212 33.40 -30.54 -24.12
CA ASN A 212 32.57 -30.92 -23.00
C ASN A 212 33.01 -30.22 -21.71
N PHE A 213 34.31 -30.19 -21.42
CA PHE A 213 34.84 -29.49 -20.27
C PHE A 213 34.48 -28.00 -20.29
N VAL A 214 34.64 -27.34 -21.43
CA VAL A 214 34.33 -25.91 -21.60
C VAL A 214 32.82 -25.67 -21.45
N LEU A 215 31.98 -26.46 -22.11
CA LEU A 215 30.52 -26.28 -22.04
C LEU A 215 29.96 -26.54 -20.65
N VAL A 216 30.41 -27.58 -19.96
CA VAL A 216 30.01 -27.89 -18.58
C VAL A 216 30.46 -26.73 -17.66
N SER A 217 31.67 -26.20 -17.85
CA SER A 217 32.16 -25.04 -17.09
C SER A 217 31.30 -23.79 -17.34
N MET A 218 30.92 -23.53 -18.60
CA MET A 218 30.05 -22.40 -18.96
C MET A 218 28.61 -22.58 -18.43
N CYS A 219 28.06 -23.79 -18.44
CA CYS A 219 26.78 -24.10 -17.81
C CYS A 219 26.82 -23.87 -16.31
N PHE A 220 27.89 -24.30 -15.63
CA PHE A 220 28.07 -24.04 -14.19
C PHE A 220 28.11 -22.55 -13.86
N LEU A 221 28.91 -21.77 -14.60
CA LEU A 221 28.96 -20.32 -14.42
C LEU A 221 27.62 -19.67 -14.74
N GLY A 222 26.92 -20.15 -15.77
CA GLY A 222 25.58 -19.69 -16.14
C GLY A 222 24.56 -19.96 -15.03
N ILE A 223 24.56 -21.15 -14.45
CA ILE A 223 23.67 -21.51 -13.32
C ILE A 223 23.95 -20.61 -12.12
N LEU A 224 25.23 -20.41 -11.78
CA LEU A 224 25.61 -19.52 -10.68
C LEU A 224 25.13 -18.08 -10.92
N SER A 225 25.38 -17.57 -12.13
CA SER A 225 24.91 -16.23 -12.53
C SER A 225 23.39 -16.12 -12.47
N GLY A 226 22.66 -17.05 -13.05
CA GLY A 226 21.21 -17.10 -13.01
C GLY A 226 20.63 -17.19 -11.60
N TYR A 227 21.27 -17.97 -10.72
CA TYR A 227 20.92 -18.05 -9.31
C TYR A 227 21.09 -16.70 -8.60
N LEU A 228 22.23 -16.03 -8.80
CA LEU A 228 22.50 -14.73 -8.19
C LEU A 228 21.55 -13.65 -8.71
N ILE A 229 21.26 -13.64 -10.02
CA ILE A 229 20.30 -12.71 -10.62
C ILE A 229 18.89 -12.92 -10.05
N GLU A 230 18.41 -14.17 -10.03
CA GLU A 230 17.06 -14.46 -9.52
C GLU A 230 16.95 -14.12 -8.02
N ARG A 231 17.98 -14.43 -7.23
CA ARG A 231 18.03 -14.05 -5.81
C ARG A 231 18.03 -12.54 -5.62
N TYR A 232 18.79 -11.81 -6.42
CA TYR A 232 18.81 -10.34 -6.39
C TYR A 232 17.42 -9.76 -6.68
N VAL A 233 16.77 -10.23 -7.75
CA VAL A 233 15.43 -9.75 -8.15
C VAL A 233 14.37 -10.07 -7.09
N ARG A 234 14.44 -11.24 -6.43
CA ARG A 234 13.56 -11.59 -5.33
C ARG A 234 13.74 -10.67 -4.13
N ASN A 235 14.97 -10.38 -3.77
CA ASN A 235 15.26 -9.44 -2.69
C ASN A 235 14.75 -8.03 -3.02
N GLU A 236 14.99 -7.55 -4.22
CA GLU A 236 14.49 -6.26 -4.69
C GLU A 236 12.95 -6.18 -4.61
N PHE A 237 12.24 -7.21 -5.06
CA PHE A 237 10.79 -7.29 -4.91
C PHE A 237 10.32 -7.16 -3.45
N VAL A 238 11.01 -7.85 -2.53
CA VAL A 238 10.69 -7.75 -1.09
C VAL A 238 10.97 -6.36 -0.55
N TYR A 239 12.07 -5.72 -0.97
CA TYR A 239 12.39 -4.34 -0.57
C TYR A 239 11.37 -3.34 -1.10
N ASP A 240 10.98 -3.42 -2.38
CA ASP A 240 9.96 -2.56 -2.98
C ASP A 240 8.62 -2.68 -2.27
N MET A 241 8.22 -3.90 -1.92
CA MET A 241 7.01 -4.15 -1.13
C MET A 241 7.09 -3.49 0.27
N ARG A 242 8.23 -3.63 0.96
CA ARG A 242 8.42 -3.03 2.29
C ARG A 242 8.38 -1.50 2.22
N ILE A 243 9.08 -0.91 1.26
CA ILE A 243 9.07 0.54 1.05
C ILE A 243 7.65 1.04 0.79
N SER A 244 6.89 0.36 -0.07
CA SER A 244 5.50 0.73 -0.36
C SER A 244 4.61 0.62 0.88
N GLN A 245 4.78 -0.41 1.69
CA GLN A 245 4.04 -0.60 2.95
C GLN A 245 4.37 0.47 3.98
N GLU A 246 5.66 0.77 4.18
CA GLU A 246 6.08 1.81 5.13
C GLU A 246 5.61 3.21 4.69
N LYS A 247 5.64 3.48 3.38
CA LYS A 247 5.10 4.72 2.81
C LYS A 247 3.59 4.84 3.06
N GLU A 248 2.83 3.79 2.78
CA GLU A 248 1.38 3.77 3.04
C GLU A 248 1.08 3.95 4.52
N ARG A 249 1.85 3.28 5.40
CA ARG A 249 1.71 3.42 6.85
C ARG A 249 2.01 4.84 7.32
N ALA A 250 3.11 5.43 6.85
CA ALA A 250 3.47 6.80 7.19
C ALA A 250 2.37 7.79 6.73
N GLU A 251 1.81 7.56 5.54
CA GLU A 251 0.70 8.36 5.03
C GLU A 251 -0.57 8.23 5.89
N GLN A 252 -0.94 7.01 6.28
CA GLN A 252 -2.08 6.80 7.18
C GLN A 252 -1.87 7.47 8.55
N LEU A 253 -0.66 7.40 9.12
CA LEU A 253 -0.35 8.09 10.38
C LEU A 253 -0.46 9.61 10.23
N LEU A 254 -0.04 10.17 9.10
CA LEU A 254 -0.18 11.59 8.81
C LEU A 254 -1.66 12.01 8.71
N LEU A 255 -2.48 11.21 8.01
CA LEU A 255 -3.91 11.46 7.83
C LEU A 255 -4.73 11.26 9.12
N ASN A 256 -4.20 10.53 10.11
CA ASN A 256 -4.81 10.46 11.44
C ASN A 256 -4.58 11.73 12.29
N ILE A 257 -3.66 12.60 11.86
CA ILE A 257 -3.31 13.83 12.58
C ILE A 257 -3.80 15.07 11.85
N LEU A 258 -3.79 15.06 10.53
CA LEU A 258 -4.13 16.21 9.69
C LEU A 258 -5.22 15.88 8.68
N PRO A 259 -6.14 16.82 8.40
CA PRO A 259 -7.09 16.66 7.29
C PRO A 259 -6.36 16.43 5.96
N VAL A 260 -6.96 15.61 5.08
CA VAL A 260 -6.35 15.19 3.79
C VAL A 260 -5.82 16.39 2.99
N ARG A 261 -6.64 17.42 2.83
CA ARG A 261 -6.28 18.64 2.07
C ARG A 261 -5.05 19.37 2.64
N ILE A 262 -4.93 19.38 3.96
CA ILE A 262 -3.81 20.01 4.65
C ILE A 262 -2.56 19.16 4.56
N ALA A 263 -2.70 17.85 4.70
CA ALA A 263 -1.60 16.89 4.52
C ALA A 263 -1.01 16.95 3.10
N ASP A 264 -1.85 17.12 2.07
CA ASP A 264 -1.39 17.25 0.69
C ASP A 264 -0.60 18.54 0.43
N ARG A 265 -1.04 19.67 1.00
CA ARG A 265 -0.31 20.96 0.94
C ARG A 265 1.04 20.85 1.66
N LEU A 266 1.06 20.20 2.82
CA LEU A 266 2.30 19.97 3.57
C LEU A 266 3.28 19.08 2.77
N LYS A 267 2.80 17.99 2.13
CA LYS A 267 3.59 17.14 1.23
C LYS A 267 4.12 17.91 0.01
N ALA A 268 3.37 18.90 -0.46
CA ALA A 268 3.81 19.80 -1.54
C ALA A 268 4.88 20.82 -1.10
N GLY A 269 5.26 20.81 0.19
CA GLY A 269 6.31 21.68 0.75
C GLY A 269 5.81 23.03 1.27
N GLU A 270 4.49 23.21 1.43
CA GLU A 270 3.93 24.44 2.02
C GLU A 270 4.09 24.39 3.55
N LEU A 271 4.97 25.25 4.09
CA LEU A 271 5.32 25.22 5.53
C LEU A 271 4.44 26.12 6.40
N ALA A 272 3.70 27.07 5.81
CA ALA A 272 2.83 28.00 6.52
C ALA A 272 1.42 27.92 5.93
N ILE A 273 0.60 27.06 6.50
CA ILE A 273 -0.77 26.84 6.04
C ILE A 273 -1.70 27.60 6.99
N ALA A 274 -2.30 28.68 6.50
CA ALA A 274 -3.31 29.45 7.20
C ALA A 274 -4.34 29.98 6.19
N ASP A 275 -5.58 29.56 6.37
CA ASP A 275 -6.70 29.91 5.49
C ASP A 275 -7.76 30.70 6.29
N SER A 276 -8.46 31.61 5.64
CA SER A 276 -9.59 32.33 6.20
C SER A 276 -10.89 31.80 5.60
N PHE A 277 -11.83 31.46 6.47
CA PHE A 277 -13.14 30.95 6.11
C PHE A 277 -14.19 31.97 6.52
N PRO A 278 -14.89 32.61 5.57
CA PRO A 278 -15.89 33.63 5.88
C PRO A 278 -17.07 33.09 6.69
N GLN A 279 -17.37 31.81 6.51
CA GLN A 279 -18.48 31.14 7.18
C GLN A 279 -18.08 29.73 7.61
N ALA A 280 -18.04 29.52 8.90
CA ALA A 280 -17.88 28.21 9.53
C ALA A 280 -18.75 28.14 10.79
N THR A 281 -19.03 26.93 11.26
CA THR A 281 -19.75 26.71 12.52
C THR A 281 -18.88 25.92 13.46
N ILE A 282 -18.67 26.44 14.66
CA ILE A 282 -17.84 25.86 15.71
C ILE A 282 -18.73 25.37 16.84
N LEU A 283 -18.45 24.14 17.28
CA LEU A 283 -19.09 23.48 18.40
C LEU A 283 -18.04 23.15 19.47
N PHE A 284 -18.36 23.54 20.71
CA PHE A 284 -17.70 23.08 21.91
C PHE A 284 -18.65 22.22 22.72
N ALA A 285 -18.18 21.08 23.21
CA ALA A 285 -18.93 20.17 24.04
C ALA A 285 -18.08 19.73 25.24
N ASP A 286 -18.53 19.91 26.45
CA ASP A 286 -17.81 19.69 27.70
C ASP A 286 -18.59 18.71 28.62
N ILE A 287 -17.88 17.79 29.29
CA ILE A 287 -18.49 16.83 30.21
C ILE A 287 -18.76 17.50 31.54
N VAL A 288 -20.02 17.50 31.94
CA VAL A 288 -20.44 18.14 33.19
C VAL A 288 -19.93 17.36 34.40
N HIS A 289 -19.38 18.08 35.38
CA HIS A 289 -18.84 17.52 36.63
C HIS A 289 -17.72 16.48 36.40
N PHE A 290 -16.94 16.63 35.33
CA PHE A 290 -15.86 15.68 34.96
C PHE A 290 -14.90 15.43 36.13
N THR A 291 -14.44 16.48 36.83
CA THR A 291 -13.56 16.37 38.00
C THR A 291 -14.14 15.44 39.07
N SER A 292 -15.44 15.58 39.38
CA SER A 292 -16.13 14.74 40.34
C SER A 292 -16.33 13.32 39.84
N LEU A 293 -16.61 13.18 38.55
CA LEU A 293 -16.77 11.88 37.87
C LEU A 293 -15.46 11.07 37.89
N CYS A 294 -14.31 11.78 37.92
CA CYS A 294 -12.98 11.16 37.90
C CYS A 294 -12.37 10.97 39.30
N SER A 295 -12.91 11.61 40.36
CA SER A 295 -12.28 11.66 41.69
C SER A 295 -11.98 10.29 42.31
N ASN A 296 -12.78 9.27 42.00
CA ASN A 296 -12.63 7.90 42.51
C ASN A 296 -12.22 6.89 41.43
N LYS A 297 -11.71 7.34 40.27
CA LYS A 297 -11.28 6.46 39.15
C LYS A 297 -9.78 6.48 38.97
N SER A 298 -9.22 5.38 38.49
CA SER A 298 -7.82 5.36 38.08
C SER A 298 -7.62 6.24 36.83
N PRO A 299 -6.42 6.85 36.63
CA PRO A 299 -6.13 7.60 35.41
C PRO A 299 -6.37 6.78 34.10
N VAL A 300 -6.16 5.48 34.18
CA VAL A 300 -6.39 4.55 33.05
C VAL A 300 -7.90 4.43 32.76
N ASP A 301 -8.74 4.29 33.79
CA ASP A 301 -10.20 4.19 33.59
C ASP A 301 -10.78 5.50 33.03
N VAL A 302 -10.25 6.64 33.47
CA VAL A 302 -10.63 7.95 32.93
C VAL A 302 -10.26 8.04 31.43
N ALA A 303 -9.03 7.70 31.08
CA ALA A 303 -8.59 7.69 29.69
C ALA A 303 -9.41 6.74 28.82
N MET A 304 -9.75 5.54 29.33
CA MET A 304 -10.59 4.59 28.61
C MET A 304 -12.02 5.12 28.43
N MET A 305 -12.59 5.74 29.44
CA MET A 305 -13.93 6.36 29.37
C MET A 305 -13.97 7.48 28.31
N LEU A 306 -12.98 8.38 28.31
CA LEU A 306 -12.88 9.44 27.30
C LEU A 306 -12.69 8.86 25.90
N ASN A 307 -11.84 7.84 25.75
CA ASN A 307 -11.62 7.18 24.47
C ASN A 307 -12.90 6.52 23.92
N ASP A 308 -13.65 5.86 24.76
CA ASP A 308 -14.90 5.20 24.35
C ASP A 308 -15.99 6.23 23.96
N LEU A 309 -16.14 7.30 24.75
CA LEU A 309 -17.12 8.34 24.49
C LEU A 309 -16.73 9.17 23.26
N PHE A 310 -15.51 9.67 23.22
CA PHE A 310 -15.01 10.51 22.12
C PHE A 310 -14.86 9.70 20.82
N GLY A 311 -14.52 8.40 20.90
CA GLY A 311 -14.55 7.51 19.75
C GLY A 311 -15.95 7.37 19.13
N SER A 312 -17.01 7.39 19.96
CA SER A 312 -18.37 7.44 19.47
C SER A 312 -18.70 8.76 18.77
N PHE A 313 -18.14 9.88 19.25
CA PHE A 313 -18.30 11.19 18.60
C PHE A 313 -17.49 11.27 17.30
N ASP A 314 -16.29 10.67 17.23
CA ASP A 314 -15.49 10.60 16.00
C ASP A 314 -16.28 9.93 14.87
N VAL A 315 -17.05 8.86 15.15
CA VAL A 315 -17.96 8.22 14.18
C VAL A 315 -19.05 9.17 13.71
N LEU A 316 -19.60 10.00 14.60
CA LEU A 316 -20.62 10.99 14.23
C LEU A 316 -20.01 12.14 13.41
N VAL A 317 -18.79 12.56 13.71
CA VAL A 317 -18.04 13.56 12.93
C VAL A 317 -17.91 13.11 11.47
N GLU A 318 -17.48 11.85 11.26
CA GLU A 318 -17.41 11.24 9.92
C GLU A 318 -18.78 11.18 9.25
N LYS A 319 -19.82 10.71 9.98
CA LYS A 319 -21.19 10.62 9.47
C LYS A 319 -21.73 11.95 8.94
N HIS A 320 -21.46 13.05 9.64
CA HIS A 320 -21.95 14.39 9.28
C HIS A 320 -20.95 15.16 8.39
N GLY A 321 -19.79 14.58 8.07
CA GLY A 321 -18.76 15.20 7.23
C GLY A 321 -18.21 16.49 7.86
N LEU A 322 -17.97 16.47 9.15
CA LEU A 322 -17.39 17.55 9.93
C LEU A 322 -15.91 17.33 10.19
N GLU A 323 -15.23 18.33 10.74
CA GLU A 323 -13.84 18.25 11.12
C GLU A 323 -13.68 18.28 12.64
N LYS A 324 -13.09 17.24 13.21
CA LYS A 324 -12.64 17.24 14.61
C LYS A 324 -11.41 18.10 14.73
N ILE A 325 -11.48 19.16 15.47
CA ILE A 325 -10.34 20.08 15.64
C ILE A 325 -9.40 19.55 16.72
N LYS A 326 -9.90 19.35 17.93
CA LYS A 326 -9.11 18.84 19.07
C LYS A 326 -9.99 18.40 20.23
N THR A 327 -9.36 17.73 21.19
CA THR A 327 -9.91 17.54 22.53
C THR A 327 -9.02 18.32 23.53
N MET A 328 -9.61 18.98 24.51
CA MET A 328 -8.92 19.69 25.57
C MET A 328 -9.44 19.18 26.92
N GLY A 329 -8.76 18.19 27.50
CA GLY A 329 -9.28 17.49 28.69
C GLY A 329 -10.58 16.73 28.37
N ASP A 330 -11.67 17.20 28.96
CA ASP A 330 -13.03 16.69 28.77
C ASP A 330 -13.86 17.47 27.73
N CYS A 331 -13.25 18.46 27.10
CA CYS A 331 -13.90 19.25 26.05
C CYS A 331 -13.59 18.70 24.67
N TYR A 332 -14.62 18.55 23.82
CA TYR A 332 -14.56 18.08 22.45
C TYR A 332 -14.92 19.21 21.49
N VAL A 333 -14.05 19.52 20.51
CA VAL A 333 -14.21 20.66 19.60
C VAL A 333 -14.34 20.18 18.17
N VAL A 334 -15.40 20.64 17.49
CA VAL A 334 -15.74 20.29 16.10
C VAL A 334 -16.03 21.54 15.29
N ALA A 335 -15.69 21.49 14.02
CA ALA A 335 -16.00 22.55 13.06
C ALA A 335 -16.73 22.00 11.83
N GLY A 336 -17.70 22.76 11.34
CA GLY A 336 -18.32 22.57 10.04
C GLY A 336 -17.89 23.69 9.08
N GLY A 337 -17.62 23.34 7.82
CA GLY A 337 -17.12 24.27 6.81
C GLY A 337 -15.59 24.36 6.73
N LEU A 338 -14.88 23.42 7.36
CA LEU A 338 -13.44 23.29 7.39
C LEU A 338 -13.04 21.85 7.06
N PRO A 339 -11.86 21.60 6.49
CA PRO A 339 -10.93 22.51 5.79
C PRO A 339 -11.43 22.91 4.41
N SER A 340 -12.63 22.56 4.06
CA SER A 340 -13.33 22.92 2.82
C SER A 340 -14.66 23.58 3.13
N GLU A 341 -14.94 24.68 2.45
CA GLU A 341 -16.21 25.36 2.59
C GLU A 341 -17.38 24.44 2.18
N ARG A 342 -18.47 24.50 2.94
CA ARG A 342 -19.72 23.83 2.64
C ARG A 342 -20.91 24.71 3.04
N ALA A 343 -21.92 24.76 2.21
CA ALA A 343 -23.08 25.66 2.43
C ALA A 343 -23.92 25.23 3.66
N ASP A 344 -24.00 23.92 3.94
CA ASP A 344 -24.79 23.30 5.01
C ASP A 344 -24.00 23.11 6.33
N HIS A 345 -22.88 23.83 6.50
CA HIS A 345 -22.02 23.69 7.70
C HIS A 345 -22.74 23.84 9.02
N ALA A 346 -23.69 24.78 9.09
CA ALA A 346 -24.47 25.05 10.30
C ALA A 346 -25.49 23.95 10.59
N GLU A 347 -26.17 23.46 9.56
CA GLU A 347 -27.12 22.37 9.63
C GLU A 347 -26.46 21.07 10.07
N ALA A 348 -25.33 20.71 9.41
CA ALA A 348 -24.58 19.50 9.76
C ALA A 348 -24.06 19.50 11.20
N VAL A 349 -23.62 20.67 11.72
CA VAL A 349 -23.19 20.80 13.12
C VAL A 349 -24.38 20.70 14.08
N ALA A 350 -25.54 21.22 13.71
CA ALA A 350 -26.75 21.11 14.54
C ALA A 350 -27.24 19.65 14.63
N ASP A 351 -27.30 18.92 13.51
CA ASP A 351 -27.64 17.50 13.47
C ASP A 351 -26.62 16.66 14.26
N PHE A 352 -25.32 16.92 14.12
CA PHE A 352 -24.28 16.29 14.91
C PHE A 352 -24.48 16.52 16.42
N ALA A 353 -24.82 17.73 16.86
CA ALA A 353 -25.04 18.06 18.25
C ALA A 353 -26.22 17.27 18.84
N LEU A 354 -27.30 17.09 18.09
CA LEU A 354 -28.47 16.27 18.50
C LEU A 354 -28.10 14.79 18.60
N ASP A 355 -27.37 14.25 17.63
CA ASP A 355 -26.90 12.87 17.66
C ASP A 355 -25.92 12.66 18.84
N MET A 356 -24.99 13.59 19.07
CA MET A 356 -24.07 13.57 20.22
C MET A 356 -24.85 13.54 21.55
N GLN A 357 -25.86 14.39 21.71
CA GLN A 357 -26.69 14.41 22.90
C GLN A 357 -27.42 13.07 23.11
N SER A 358 -27.88 12.45 22.03
CA SER A 358 -28.50 11.13 22.06
C SER A 358 -27.54 10.04 22.53
N VAL A 359 -26.29 10.04 22.02
CA VAL A 359 -25.22 9.15 22.48
C VAL A 359 -24.96 9.32 23.96
N CYS A 360 -24.80 10.58 24.44
CA CYS A 360 -24.56 10.87 25.86
C CYS A 360 -25.69 10.37 26.75
N SER A 361 -26.96 10.52 26.34
CA SER A 361 -28.13 10.08 27.11
C SER A 361 -28.13 8.58 27.36
N LEU A 362 -27.58 7.79 26.43
CA LEU A 362 -27.47 6.34 26.50
C LEU A 362 -26.16 5.86 27.14
N TYR A 363 -25.12 6.71 27.13
CA TYR A 363 -23.82 6.33 27.65
C TYR A 363 -23.84 6.18 29.17
N ARG A 364 -23.20 5.13 29.65
CA ARG A 364 -22.98 4.90 31.08
C ARG A 364 -21.53 4.55 31.31
N THR A 365 -20.95 5.10 32.37
CA THR A 365 -19.61 4.70 32.79
C THR A 365 -19.59 3.23 33.18
N ARG A 366 -18.42 2.64 33.34
CA ARG A 366 -18.27 1.26 33.82
C ARG A 366 -18.92 1.04 35.20
N GLN A 367 -19.08 2.10 35.99
CA GLN A 367 -19.77 2.11 37.28
C GLN A 367 -21.30 2.32 37.14
N GLY A 368 -21.80 2.48 35.91
CA GLY A 368 -23.24 2.70 35.64
C GLY A 368 -23.70 4.15 35.76
N GLU A 369 -22.78 5.11 35.96
CA GLU A 369 -23.12 6.54 36.12
C GLU A 369 -23.47 7.17 34.76
N PRO A 370 -24.49 8.03 34.70
CA PRO A 370 -24.81 8.76 33.48
C PRO A 370 -23.78 9.86 33.23
N VAL A 371 -23.51 10.11 31.95
CA VAL A 371 -22.67 11.25 31.51
C VAL A 371 -23.57 12.31 30.89
N SER A 372 -23.39 13.54 31.30
CA SER A 372 -24.09 14.71 30.76
C SER A 372 -23.08 15.67 30.17
N MET A 373 -23.46 16.38 29.11
CA MET A 373 -22.63 17.39 28.46
C MET A 373 -23.33 18.75 28.40
N ARG A 374 -22.51 19.78 28.28
CA ARG A 374 -22.93 21.11 27.83
C ARG A 374 -22.43 21.29 26.42
N VAL A 375 -23.26 21.82 25.55
CA VAL A 375 -22.88 22.08 24.17
C VAL A 375 -23.16 23.53 23.80
N GLY A 376 -22.14 24.18 23.23
CA GLY A 376 -22.23 25.57 22.75
C GLY A 376 -21.88 25.63 21.26
N ILE A 377 -22.70 26.31 20.46
CA ILE A 377 -22.52 26.44 19.03
C ILE A 377 -22.61 27.88 18.59
N HIS A 378 -21.67 28.32 17.77
CA HIS A 378 -21.70 29.63 17.11
C HIS A 378 -21.23 29.50 15.65
N THR A 379 -21.71 30.43 14.80
CA THR A 379 -21.35 30.51 13.38
C THR A 379 -20.77 31.87 13.05
N GLY A 380 -19.78 31.93 12.20
CA GLY A 380 -19.13 33.17 11.77
C GLY A 380 -17.81 32.91 11.04
N ALA A 381 -17.03 33.96 10.83
CA ALA A 381 -15.72 33.86 10.19
C ALA A 381 -14.68 33.26 11.16
N VAL A 382 -13.82 32.40 10.61
CA VAL A 382 -12.70 31.77 11.33
C VAL A 382 -11.44 31.75 10.48
N SER A 383 -10.28 31.74 11.15
CA SER A 383 -9.02 31.36 10.54
C SER A 383 -8.66 29.95 10.98
N ALA A 384 -8.17 29.11 10.05
CA ALA A 384 -7.74 27.76 10.36
C ALA A 384 -6.41 27.46 9.67
N GLY A 385 -5.58 26.63 10.29
CA GLY A 385 -4.28 26.30 9.71
C GLY A 385 -3.40 25.48 10.64
N ILE A 386 -2.12 25.34 10.26
CA ILE A 386 -1.10 24.65 11.04
C ILE A 386 -0.25 25.68 11.80
N VAL A 387 -0.09 25.48 13.10
CA VAL A 387 0.81 26.28 13.94
C VAL A 387 1.95 25.41 14.44
N GLY A 388 3.15 25.97 14.40
CA GLY A 388 4.37 25.33 14.89
C GLY A 388 5.22 24.72 13.79
N ARG A 389 6.49 24.42 14.14
CA ARG A 389 7.48 23.77 13.25
C ARG A 389 7.68 22.29 13.56
N SER A 390 7.26 21.85 14.71
CA SER A 390 7.26 20.47 15.17
C SER A 390 5.94 20.21 15.89
N LYS A 391 5.41 18.98 15.85
CA LYS A 391 4.09 18.61 16.37
C LYS A 391 2.97 19.45 15.73
N PHE A 392 2.82 19.28 14.44
CA PHE A 392 1.77 19.95 13.66
C PHE A 392 0.39 19.65 14.23
N ILE A 393 -0.38 20.71 14.47
CA ILE A 393 -1.79 20.63 14.87
C ILE A 393 -2.56 21.55 13.94
N TYR A 394 -3.60 21.00 13.29
CA TYR A 394 -4.57 21.82 12.59
C TYR A 394 -5.53 22.41 13.60
N ASP A 395 -5.54 23.72 13.71
CA ASP A 395 -6.32 24.43 14.72
C ASP A 395 -7.10 25.61 14.10
N VAL A 396 -8.00 26.20 14.90
CA VAL A 396 -8.91 27.28 14.48
C VAL A 396 -8.80 28.46 15.43
N TRP A 397 -8.91 29.69 14.89
CA TRP A 397 -8.83 30.96 15.65
C TRP A 397 -9.87 31.93 15.16
N GLY A 398 -10.18 32.91 16.05
CA GLY A 398 -11.05 34.04 15.77
C GLY A 398 -12.14 34.20 16.81
N ASP A 399 -12.87 35.32 16.69
CA ASP A 399 -13.95 35.69 17.63
C ASP A 399 -15.07 34.62 17.62
N THR A 400 -15.29 33.97 16.49
CA THR A 400 -16.26 32.87 16.35
C THR A 400 -15.92 31.70 17.27
N VAL A 401 -14.64 31.35 17.38
CA VAL A 401 -14.18 30.24 18.23
C VAL A 401 -14.32 30.59 19.70
N ASN A 402 -13.91 31.83 20.06
CA ASN A 402 -14.03 32.36 21.42
C ASN A 402 -15.51 32.46 21.86
N THR A 403 -16.37 32.90 20.95
CA THR A 403 -17.81 33.00 21.21
C THR A 403 -18.41 31.61 21.43
N ALA A 404 -18.11 30.60 20.57
CA ALA A 404 -18.62 29.26 20.74
C ALA A 404 -18.23 28.63 22.09
N SER A 405 -16.98 28.82 22.53
CA SER A 405 -16.50 28.39 23.85
C SER A 405 -17.27 29.03 25.00
N ARG A 406 -17.54 30.36 24.94
CA ARG A 406 -18.33 31.05 25.95
C ARG A 406 -19.81 30.72 25.94
N VAL A 407 -20.35 30.37 24.77
CA VAL A 407 -21.69 29.82 24.63
C VAL A 407 -21.80 28.49 25.36
N GLU A 408 -20.79 27.61 25.21
CA GLU A 408 -20.73 26.32 25.91
C GLU A 408 -20.65 26.56 27.44
N SER A 409 -19.69 27.35 27.92
CA SER A 409 -19.44 27.51 29.36
C SER A 409 -20.64 28.09 30.15
N THR A 410 -21.50 28.85 29.48
CA THR A 410 -22.75 29.37 30.04
C THR A 410 -23.95 28.45 29.82
N CYS A 411 -23.81 27.32 29.12
CA CYS A 411 -24.89 26.42 28.79
C CYS A 411 -25.43 25.67 30.03
N GLN A 412 -26.72 25.36 30.07
CA GLN A 412 -27.30 24.48 31.08
C GLN A 412 -26.94 23.03 30.81
N ILE A 413 -26.87 22.25 31.87
CA ILE A 413 -26.54 20.81 31.83
C ILE A 413 -27.50 20.07 30.92
N GLY A 414 -26.97 19.24 30.02
CA GLY A 414 -27.76 18.42 29.12
C GLY A 414 -28.44 19.16 27.97
N ARG A 415 -28.07 20.43 27.72
CA ARG A 415 -28.67 21.27 26.68
C ARG A 415 -27.66 21.62 25.60
N ILE A 416 -28.19 21.98 24.43
CA ILE A 416 -27.42 22.52 23.31
C ILE A 416 -27.80 23.97 23.16
N GLN A 417 -26.84 24.88 23.46
CA GLN A 417 -27.04 26.31 23.39
C GLN A 417 -26.46 26.89 22.10
N VAL A 418 -27.21 27.79 21.48
CA VAL A 418 -26.81 28.45 20.23
C VAL A 418 -27.01 29.96 20.32
N THR A 419 -26.23 30.71 19.56
CA THR A 419 -26.38 32.17 19.42
C THR A 419 -27.55 32.53 18.48
N GLU A 420 -27.99 33.80 18.56
CA GLU A 420 -29.00 34.34 17.66
C GLU A 420 -28.64 34.19 16.18
N ALA A 421 -27.36 34.40 15.79
CA ALA A 421 -26.87 34.24 14.43
C ALA A 421 -27.08 32.81 13.89
N LEU A 422 -26.86 31.76 14.70
CA LEU A 422 -27.13 30.40 14.32
C LEU A 422 -28.63 30.08 14.28
N HIS A 423 -29.38 30.60 15.27
CA HIS A 423 -30.84 30.47 15.31
C HIS A 423 -31.49 31.05 14.02
N GLU A 424 -31.13 32.28 13.63
CA GLU A 424 -31.68 32.94 12.42
C GLU A 424 -31.42 32.08 11.16
N ARG A 425 -30.24 31.46 11.07
CA ARG A 425 -29.88 30.63 9.94
C ARG A 425 -30.64 29.29 9.89
N LEU A 426 -31.02 28.73 11.03
CA LEU A 426 -31.58 27.39 11.16
C LEU A 426 -33.07 27.37 11.57
N SER A 427 -33.71 28.52 11.84
CA SER A 427 -35.08 28.62 12.38
C SER A 427 -36.15 27.96 11.52
N GLY A 428 -35.92 27.81 10.20
CA GLY A 428 -36.83 27.11 9.30
C GLY A 428 -36.66 25.58 9.27
N MET A 429 -35.61 25.05 9.89
CA MET A 429 -35.24 23.62 9.82
C MET A 429 -35.22 22.93 11.17
N PHE A 430 -35.03 23.72 12.24
CA PHE A 430 -34.90 23.18 13.60
C PHE A 430 -35.83 23.93 14.58
N ARG A 431 -36.23 23.21 15.63
CA ARG A 431 -37.02 23.75 16.73
C ARG A 431 -36.11 24.32 17.82
N PHE A 432 -36.39 25.52 18.23
CA PHE A 432 -35.63 26.22 19.26
C PHE A 432 -36.53 26.73 20.38
N THR A 433 -35.97 26.79 21.59
CA THR A 433 -36.60 27.46 22.75
C THR A 433 -35.72 28.67 23.15
N SER A 434 -36.32 29.83 23.29
CA SER A 434 -35.57 31.03 23.71
C SER A 434 -35.07 30.87 25.16
N ARG A 435 -33.79 31.09 25.37
CA ARG A 435 -33.19 31.18 26.70
C ARG A 435 -33.23 32.63 27.25
N GLY A 436 -33.37 33.61 26.36
CA GLY A 436 -33.28 35.01 26.69
C GLY A 436 -31.86 35.58 26.53
N ARG A 437 -31.58 36.68 27.21
CA ARG A 437 -30.28 37.37 27.15
C ARG A 437 -29.32 36.82 28.19
N VAL A 438 -28.12 36.46 27.77
CA VAL A 438 -27.06 35.92 28.62
C VAL A 438 -25.83 36.81 28.51
N ALA A 439 -25.26 37.19 29.64
CA ALA A 439 -23.99 37.92 29.66
C ALA A 439 -22.82 36.96 29.35
N LEU A 440 -22.07 37.26 28.30
CA LEU A 440 -20.84 36.56 27.95
C LEU A 440 -19.65 37.45 28.29
N GLU A 441 -18.67 36.90 28.97
CA GLU A 441 -17.46 37.60 29.35
C GLU A 441 -16.74 38.20 28.14
N GLY A 442 -16.53 39.53 28.14
CA GLY A 442 -15.86 40.26 27.05
C GLY A 442 -16.64 40.43 25.76
N LEU A 443 -17.87 39.87 25.65
CA LEU A 443 -18.73 40.00 24.47
C LEU A 443 -20.05 40.72 24.74
N GLY A 444 -20.30 41.08 26.06
CA GLY A 444 -21.54 41.72 26.43
C GLY A 444 -22.72 40.75 26.55
N THR A 445 -23.93 41.29 26.40
CA THR A 445 -25.16 40.50 26.53
C THR A 445 -25.68 40.07 25.17
N VAL A 446 -25.73 38.75 24.96
CA VAL A 446 -26.15 38.12 23.70
C VAL A 446 -27.43 37.31 23.89
N ARG A 447 -28.32 37.35 22.91
CA ARG A 447 -29.53 36.51 22.93
C ARG A 447 -29.19 35.09 22.57
N MET A 448 -29.67 34.13 23.36
CA MET A 448 -29.39 32.70 23.25
C MET A 448 -30.65 31.88 23.10
N TYR A 449 -30.49 30.73 22.43
CA TYR A 449 -31.55 29.76 22.22
C TYR A 449 -31.05 28.36 22.57
N TYR A 450 -31.97 27.47 22.91
CA TYR A 450 -31.68 26.02 23.00
C TYR A 450 -32.19 25.32 21.75
N LEU A 451 -31.34 24.52 21.14
CA LEU A 451 -31.68 23.61 20.04
C LEU A 451 -32.38 22.39 20.63
N GLU A 452 -33.63 22.13 20.23
CA GLU A 452 -34.46 21.04 20.75
C GLU A 452 -34.59 19.85 19.81
N GLY A 453 -34.48 20.06 18.51
CA GLY A 453 -34.61 19.00 17.53
C GLY A 453 -34.84 19.52 16.13
N ARG A 454 -34.83 18.62 15.15
CA ARG A 454 -35.18 18.96 13.76
C ARG A 454 -36.70 19.10 13.61
N LEU A 455 -37.15 20.03 12.78
CA LEU A 455 -38.53 20.07 12.34
C LEU A 455 -38.77 18.89 11.37
N GLY A 456 -39.88 18.17 11.57
CA GLY A 456 -40.22 17.03 10.77
C GLY A 456 -40.73 17.43 9.38
#